data_b87368e44d17acfcde641f14bc5ec4d2
#
_entry.id   b87368e44d17acfcde641f14bc5ec4d2
#
_cell.length_a   1.000
_cell.length_b   1.000
_cell.length_c   1.000
_cell.angle_alpha   90.00
_cell.angle_beta   90.00
_cell.angle_gamma   90.00
#
_symmetry.space_group_name_H-M   'P 1'
#
loop_
_entity.id
_entity.type
_entity.pdbx_description
1 polymer ?
#
loop_
_entity_poly.entity_id
_entity_poly.type
_entity_poly.pdbx_seq_one_letter_code
_entity_poly.pdbx_strand_id
1 'polypeptide(L)'
;MIEIAAWAHAVVPLLAFGLDVAFGEPPVRLHPVVWMGQYLQWAGERIAPSVVVDAPPPRVTRHENASRIVERARIGLSEPGGATTVRDARRQFRLGALAWLLGAAVTTSLAWGVQGALGQLPVWLAVPLLALCLKPLFAWTMLRDLVAQVEAALGQGLQAGREQLAHLVSRDVQQLDEAGVRESAIETLAENLSDSVVAPLLCFALLGLPGAALYRFANTADAMWGYPGAHGGRHWQWAGKWAARADDVLNWLPARLTAGLLMLGARRTLWQALPAQAALTPSPNGGWPMGAMALRLGVSLGKPGVYRLNGQAPAPQASHTWQALRRARRATWLAAALCAGAVALVGPWG
;
A
#
# COMPACT_ATOMS: atom_id res chain seq x y z
N MET A 1 23.87 -31.83 1.62
CA MET A 1 23.52 -30.99 0.44
C MET A 1 22.26 -30.17 0.66
N ILE A 2 21.20 -30.72 1.31
CA ILE A 2 19.93 -30.00 1.57
C ILE A 2 20.13 -28.77 2.49
N GLU A 3 20.95 -28.88 3.55
CA GLU A 3 21.20 -27.76 4.47
C GLU A 3 21.91 -26.57 3.79
N ILE A 4 22.90 -26.81 2.92
CA ILE A 4 23.61 -25.75 2.20
C ILE A 4 22.66 -25.00 1.26
N ALA A 5 21.70 -25.69 0.63
CA ALA A 5 20.72 -25.08 -0.23
C ALA A 5 19.74 -24.15 0.53
N ALA A 6 19.31 -24.56 1.74
CA ALA A 6 18.41 -23.74 2.58
C ALA A 6 19.08 -22.42 3.02
N TRP A 7 20.32 -22.48 3.50
CA TRP A 7 21.09 -21.29 3.89
C TRP A 7 21.36 -20.34 2.72
N ALA A 8 21.63 -20.89 1.53
CA ALA A 8 21.83 -20.06 0.35
C ALA A 8 20.57 -19.27 -0.04
N HIS A 9 19.39 -19.90 0.05
CA HIS A 9 18.11 -19.21 -0.23
C HIS A 9 17.77 -18.16 0.83
N ALA A 10 18.23 -18.31 2.07
CA ALA A 10 18.06 -17.33 3.13
C ALA A 10 18.69 -15.96 2.81
N VAL A 11 19.69 -15.92 1.94
CA VAL A 11 20.34 -14.68 1.51
C VAL A 11 19.46 -13.88 0.52
N VAL A 12 18.49 -14.51 -0.15
CA VAL A 12 17.66 -13.88 -1.21
C VAL A 12 16.99 -12.58 -0.75
N PRO A 13 16.29 -12.52 0.40
CA PRO A 13 15.64 -11.28 0.86
C PRO A 13 16.66 -10.14 1.10
N LEU A 14 17.83 -10.47 1.66
CA LEU A 14 18.88 -9.48 1.93
C LEU A 14 19.53 -8.99 0.63
N LEU A 15 19.79 -9.90 -0.30
CA LEU A 15 20.36 -9.56 -1.60
C LEU A 15 19.38 -8.73 -2.43
N ALA A 16 18.10 -9.10 -2.48
CA ALA A 16 17.07 -8.34 -3.15
C ALA A 16 16.93 -6.92 -2.59
N PHE A 17 17.01 -6.80 -1.25
CA PHE A 17 17.02 -5.49 -0.60
C PHE A 17 18.29 -4.70 -0.92
N GLY A 18 19.44 -5.32 -0.95
CA GLY A 18 20.69 -4.71 -1.39
C GLY A 18 20.60 -4.20 -2.84
N LEU A 19 20.01 -4.97 -3.74
CA LEU A 19 19.74 -4.57 -5.13
C LEU A 19 18.80 -3.36 -5.21
N ASP A 20 17.75 -3.33 -4.37
CA ASP A 20 16.84 -2.17 -4.30
C ASP A 20 17.56 -0.89 -3.87
N VAL A 21 18.42 -0.98 -2.86
CA VAL A 21 19.21 0.16 -2.37
C VAL A 21 20.23 0.64 -3.39
N ALA A 22 20.84 -0.30 -4.14
CA ALA A 22 21.93 0.01 -5.07
C ALA A 22 21.42 0.54 -6.43
N PHE A 23 20.32 -0.01 -6.94
CA PHE A 23 19.86 0.23 -8.32
C PHE A 23 18.48 0.90 -8.42
N GLY A 24 17.74 0.98 -7.32
CA GLY A 24 16.36 1.51 -7.33
C GLY A 24 15.41 0.68 -8.19
N GLU A 25 14.36 1.30 -8.77
CA GLU A 25 13.35 0.59 -9.54
C GLU A 25 13.81 0.19 -10.95
N PRO A 26 13.40 -0.99 -11.45
CA PRO A 26 13.70 -1.39 -12.81
C PRO A 26 12.94 -0.51 -13.83
N PRO A 27 13.37 -0.49 -15.10
CA PRO A 27 12.67 0.22 -16.16
C PRO A 27 11.20 -0.20 -16.26
N VAL A 28 10.30 0.76 -16.45
CA VAL A 28 8.84 0.57 -16.50
C VAL A 28 8.42 -0.59 -17.42
N ARG A 29 9.07 -0.76 -18.58
CA ARG A 29 8.77 -1.81 -19.55
C ARG A 29 9.03 -3.23 -19.02
N LEU A 30 9.96 -3.38 -18.09
CA LEU A 30 10.36 -4.66 -17.51
C LEU A 30 9.74 -4.89 -16.11
N HIS A 31 8.92 -3.96 -15.63
CA HIS A 31 8.41 -3.99 -14.28
C HIS A 31 7.14 -4.85 -14.17
N PRO A 32 7.15 -6.00 -13.46
CA PRO A 32 6.02 -6.92 -13.40
C PRO A 32 4.75 -6.27 -12.81
N VAL A 33 4.90 -5.34 -11.86
CA VAL A 33 3.75 -4.61 -11.29
C VAL A 33 3.06 -3.73 -12.34
N VAL A 34 3.80 -3.21 -13.32
CA VAL A 34 3.19 -2.47 -14.44
C VAL A 34 2.33 -3.40 -15.29
N TRP A 35 2.77 -4.62 -15.55
CA TRP A 35 1.97 -5.62 -16.29
C TRP A 35 0.73 -6.05 -15.50
N MET A 36 0.87 -6.23 -14.18
CA MET A 36 -0.28 -6.46 -13.29
C MET A 36 -1.29 -5.31 -13.39
N GLY A 37 -0.81 -4.06 -13.31
CA GLY A 37 -1.63 -2.85 -13.45
C GLY A 37 -2.34 -2.74 -14.79
N GLN A 38 -1.67 -3.07 -15.90
CA GLN A 38 -2.27 -3.09 -17.24
C GLN A 38 -3.41 -4.12 -17.34
N TYR A 39 -3.19 -5.33 -16.80
CA TYR A 39 -4.26 -6.32 -16.70
C TYR A 39 -5.44 -5.81 -15.86
N LEU A 40 -5.16 -5.26 -14.69
CA LEU A 40 -6.19 -4.73 -13.79
C LEU A 40 -6.96 -3.56 -14.44
N GLN A 41 -6.29 -2.66 -15.14
CA GLN A 41 -6.94 -1.61 -15.90
C GLN A 41 -7.86 -2.19 -16.96
N TRP A 42 -7.33 -3.08 -17.82
CA TRP A 42 -8.09 -3.73 -18.90
C TRP A 42 -9.31 -4.49 -18.37
N ALA A 43 -9.18 -5.26 -17.30
CA ALA A 43 -10.29 -5.98 -16.68
C ALA A 43 -11.27 -5.02 -15.99
N GLY A 44 -10.76 -4.05 -15.25
CA GLY A 44 -11.55 -3.04 -14.54
C GLY A 44 -12.47 -2.25 -15.47
N GLU A 45 -12.00 -1.89 -16.64
CA GLU A 45 -12.80 -1.21 -17.68
C GLU A 45 -14.01 -2.02 -18.14
N ARG A 46 -13.99 -3.34 -17.98
CA ARG A 46 -15.05 -4.26 -18.41
C ARG A 46 -16.01 -4.66 -17.29
N ILE A 47 -15.54 -4.63 -16.05
CA ILE A 47 -16.32 -5.12 -14.89
C ILE A 47 -16.98 -4.01 -14.10
N ALA A 48 -16.35 -2.83 -13.99
CA ALA A 48 -16.90 -1.70 -13.23
C ALA A 48 -17.74 -0.79 -14.14
N PRO A 49 -18.98 -0.46 -13.74
CA PRO A 49 -19.81 0.45 -14.53
C PRO A 49 -19.18 1.84 -14.61
N SER A 50 -19.29 2.48 -15.78
CA SER A 50 -18.89 3.88 -15.96
C SER A 50 -19.80 4.80 -15.17
N VAL A 51 -19.24 5.82 -14.55
CA VAL A 51 -20.00 6.91 -13.96
C VAL A 51 -20.26 7.91 -15.08
N VAL A 52 -21.54 8.04 -15.47
CA VAL A 52 -21.95 9.13 -16.34
C VAL A 52 -21.91 10.38 -15.49
N VAL A 53 -20.96 11.26 -15.73
CA VAL A 53 -20.95 12.60 -15.14
C VAL A 53 -21.99 13.40 -15.91
N ASP A 54 -23.25 13.32 -15.49
CA ASP A 54 -24.28 14.22 -16.02
C ASP A 54 -23.89 15.65 -15.60
N ALA A 55 -23.76 16.50 -16.63
CA ALA A 55 -23.65 17.95 -16.65
C ALA A 55 -22.91 18.66 -15.48
N PRO A 56 -22.15 19.71 -15.75
CA PRO A 56 -21.54 20.54 -14.70
C PRO A 56 -22.65 21.03 -13.76
N PRO A 57 -22.38 21.13 -12.45
CA PRO A 57 -23.36 21.61 -11.49
C PRO A 57 -23.92 22.95 -11.99
N PRO A 58 -25.26 23.17 -11.88
CA PRO A 58 -25.87 24.41 -12.34
C PRO A 58 -25.13 25.59 -11.72
N ARG A 59 -24.75 26.56 -12.56
CA ARG A 59 -24.09 27.80 -12.10
C ARG A 59 -24.93 28.41 -11.00
N VAL A 60 -24.36 28.44 -9.78
CA VAL A 60 -25.00 29.05 -8.61
C VAL A 60 -25.25 30.53 -8.96
N THR A 61 -26.49 30.94 -9.11
CA THR A 61 -26.86 32.33 -9.29
C THR A 61 -26.75 33.05 -7.93
N ARG A 62 -26.24 34.27 -7.94
CA ARG A 62 -25.80 35.08 -6.79
C ARG A 62 -26.87 35.39 -5.69
N HIS A 63 -28.00 34.75 -5.71
CA HIS A 63 -29.16 35.05 -4.83
C HIS A 63 -29.75 33.81 -4.11
N GLU A 64 -29.09 32.67 -4.08
CA GLU A 64 -29.58 31.52 -3.29
C GLU A 64 -29.06 31.56 -1.84
N ASN A 65 -29.98 31.46 -0.88
CA ASN A 65 -29.67 31.39 0.56
C ASN A 65 -28.90 30.13 0.90
N ALA A 66 -27.88 30.22 1.77
CA ALA A 66 -27.00 29.14 2.19
C ALA A 66 -27.75 27.88 2.67
N SER A 67 -28.91 28.02 3.29
CA SER A 67 -29.75 26.90 3.73
C SER A 67 -30.32 26.06 2.55
N ARG A 68 -30.67 26.70 1.42
CA ARG A 68 -31.09 25.98 0.23
C ARG A 68 -29.95 25.29 -0.52
N ILE A 69 -28.76 25.84 -0.45
CA ILE A 69 -27.55 25.24 -1.02
C ILE A 69 -27.19 23.96 -0.25
N VAL A 70 -27.28 23.97 1.09
CA VAL A 70 -27.05 22.80 1.96
C VAL A 70 -28.14 21.74 1.76
N GLU A 71 -29.41 22.15 1.63
CA GLU A 71 -30.54 21.27 1.37
C GLU A 71 -30.43 20.62 -0.03
N ARG A 72 -30.06 21.37 -1.07
CA ARG A 72 -29.81 20.84 -2.42
C ARG A 72 -28.56 19.96 -2.47
N ALA A 73 -27.49 20.29 -1.75
CA ALA A 73 -26.34 19.42 -1.59
C ALA A 73 -26.71 18.11 -0.87
N ARG A 74 -27.63 18.17 0.10
CA ARG A 74 -28.16 17.00 0.80
C ARG A 74 -29.11 16.15 -0.06
N ILE A 75 -29.89 16.81 -0.96
CA ILE A 75 -30.78 16.16 -1.92
C ILE A 75 -30.05 15.75 -3.20
N GLY A 76 -29.02 16.48 -3.61
CA GLY A 76 -28.13 16.16 -4.75
C GLY A 76 -27.11 15.09 -4.46
N LEU A 77 -27.01 14.60 -3.22
CA LEU A 77 -26.39 13.32 -2.83
C LEU A 77 -27.31 12.13 -3.13
N SER A 78 -28.42 12.33 -3.84
CA SER A 78 -29.11 11.25 -4.51
C SER A 78 -28.13 10.62 -5.50
N GLU A 79 -27.80 9.39 -5.25
CA GLU A 79 -26.94 8.51 -6.04
C GLU A 79 -27.15 8.76 -7.55
N PRO A 80 -26.11 9.12 -8.33
CA PRO A 80 -26.25 9.23 -9.77
C PRO A 80 -26.40 7.82 -10.35
N GLY A 81 -27.54 7.57 -10.94
CA GLY A 81 -27.85 6.30 -11.59
C GLY A 81 -28.64 5.37 -10.71
N GLY A 82 -29.85 5.02 -11.15
CA GLY A 82 -30.88 4.23 -10.49
C GLY A 82 -30.34 3.15 -9.56
N ALA A 83 -31.02 2.97 -8.42
CA ALA A 83 -30.62 2.08 -7.34
C ALA A 83 -30.06 0.77 -7.89
N THR A 84 -28.77 0.52 -7.68
CA THR A 84 -28.11 -0.73 -8.12
C THR A 84 -28.92 -1.90 -7.56
N THR A 85 -29.55 -2.67 -8.42
CA THR A 85 -30.36 -3.79 -7.94
C THR A 85 -29.45 -4.79 -7.22
N VAL A 86 -30.01 -5.55 -6.28
CA VAL A 86 -29.28 -6.64 -5.60
C VAL A 86 -28.68 -7.62 -6.62
N ARG A 87 -29.35 -7.81 -7.75
CA ARG A 87 -28.88 -8.66 -8.85
C ARG A 87 -27.63 -8.07 -9.53
N ASP A 88 -27.63 -6.78 -9.79
CA ASP A 88 -26.47 -6.08 -10.41
C ASP A 88 -25.28 -6.02 -9.46
N ALA A 89 -25.51 -5.74 -8.19
CA ALA A 89 -24.48 -5.78 -7.15
C ALA A 89 -23.79 -7.15 -7.06
N ARG A 90 -24.58 -8.23 -7.04
CA ARG A 90 -24.05 -9.60 -7.04
C ARG A 90 -23.30 -9.95 -8.31
N ARG A 91 -23.78 -9.50 -9.47
CA ARG A 91 -23.10 -9.69 -10.76
C ARG A 91 -21.76 -8.97 -10.78
N GLN A 92 -21.71 -7.70 -10.42
CA GLN A 92 -20.48 -6.91 -10.35
C GLN A 92 -19.46 -7.53 -9.40
N PHE A 93 -19.90 -7.94 -8.19
CA PHE A 93 -19.05 -8.63 -7.23
C PHE A 93 -18.47 -9.93 -7.79
N ARG A 94 -19.26 -10.78 -8.43
CA ARG A 94 -18.80 -12.03 -9.03
C ARG A 94 -17.80 -11.80 -10.15
N LEU A 95 -18.07 -10.84 -11.04
CA LEU A 95 -17.16 -10.49 -12.14
C LEU A 95 -15.84 -9.93 -11.61
N GLY A 96 -15.88 -9.07 -10.59
CA GLY A 96 -14.69 -8.55 -9.91
C GLY A 96 -13.87 -9.67 -9.26
N ALA A 97 -14.53 -10.57 -8.53
CA ALA A 97 -13.89 -11.72 -7.90
C ALA A 97 -13.25 -12.67 -8.93
N LEU A 98 -13.97 -12.99 -10.02
CA LEU A 98 -13.45 -13.87 -11.09
C LEU A 98 -12.25 -13.23 -11.80
N ALA A 99 -12.33 -11.95 -12.14
CA ALA A 99 -11.20 -11.25 -12.76
C ALA A 99 -10.00 -11.19 -11.82
N TRP A 100 -10.22 -10.92 -10.53
CA TRP A 100 -9.16 -10.95 -9.53
C TRP A 100 -8.53 -12.34 -9.41
N LEU A 101 -9.33 -13.41 -9.28
CA LEU A 101 -8.86 -14.79 -9.17
C LEU A 101 -8.07 -15.23 -10.41
N LEU A 102 -8.52 -14.85 -11.61
CA LEU A 102 -7.79 -15.13 -12.84
C LEU A 102 -6.41 -14.45 -12.86
N GLY A 103 -6.35 -13.15 -12.56
CA GLY A 103 -5.09 -12.41 -12.51
C GLY A 103 -4.15 -12.95 -11.43
N ALA A 104 -4.68 -13.26 -10.25
CA ALA A 104 -3.93 -13.87 -9.16
C ALA A 104 -3.37 -15.24 -9.57
N ALA A 105 -4.20 -16.10 -10.18
CA ALA A 105 -3.78 -17.43 -10.64
C ALA A 105 -2.67 -17.34 -11.71
N VAL A 106 -2.82 -16.46 -12.71
CA VAL A 106 -1.81 -16.26 -13.76
C VAL A 106 -0.51 -15.76 -13.14
N THR A 107 -0.56 -14.72 -12.31
CA THR A 107 0.63 -14.13 -11.68
C THR A 107 1.36 -15.13 -10.80
N THR A 108 0.61 -15.87 -9.97
CA THR A 108 1.18 -16.88 -9.06
C THR A 108 1.78 -18.06 -9.83
N SER A 109 1.09 -18.55 -10.88
CA SER A 109 1.58 -19.66 -11.71
C SER A 109 2.84 -19.29 -12.48
N LEU A 110 2.92 -18.06 -13.03
CA LEU A 110 4.13 -17.55 -13.68
C LEU A 110 5.30 -17.48 -12.69
N ALA A 111 5.07 -16.93 -11.51
CA ALA A 111 6.09 -16.84 -10.46
C ALA A 111 6.56 -18.23 -9.99
N TRP A 112 5.62 -19.18 -9.87
CA TRP A 112 5.94 -20.58 -9.54
C TRP A 112 6.77 -21.25 -10.63
N GLY A 113 6.42 -21.07 -11.91
CA GLY A 113 7.18 -21.58 -13.05
C GLY A 113 8.60 -21.00 -13.10
N VAL A 114 8.75 -19.67 -12.87
CA VAL A 114 10.06 -18.99 -12.79
C VAL A 114 10.88 -19.57 -11.63
N GLN A 115 10.31 -19.67 -10.43
CA GLN A 115 11.02 -20.23 -9.28
C GLN A 115 11.45 -21.68 -9.53
N GLY A 116 10.57 -22.50 -10.09
CA GLY A 116 10.87 -23.90 -10.43
C GLY A 116 12.00 -24.02 -11.47
N ALA A 117 11.99 -23.17 -12.50
CA ALA A 117 13.07 -23.12 -13.49
C ALA A 117 14.41 -22.68 -12.87
N LEU A 118 14.40 -21.67 -12.00
CA LEU A 118 15.59 -21.23 -11.27
C LEU A 118 16.11 -22.31 -10.31
N GLY A 119 15.24 -23.12 -9.73
CA GLY A 119 15.60 -24.25 -8.87
C GLY A 119 16.40 -25.35 -9.57
N GLN A 120 16.39 -25.40 -10.91
CA GLN A 120 17.21 -26.34 -11.69
C GLN A 120 18.64 -25.84 -11.90
N LEU A 121 18.92 -24.59 -11.58
CA LEU A 121 20.24 -23.98 -11.77
C LEU A 121 21.13 -24.25 -10.55
N PRO A 122 22.47 -24.19 -10.72
CA PRO A 122 23.39 -24.17 -9.60
C PRO A 122 23.06 -23.01 -8.64
N VAL A 123 23.15 -23.26 -7.32
CA VAL A 123 22.77 -22.31 -6.25
C VAL A 123 23.38 -20.92 -6.43
N TRP A 124 24.65 -20.85 -6.84
CA TRP A 124 25.35 -19.58 -7.05
C TRP A 124 24.74 -18.71 -8.17
N LEU A 125 23.96 -19.31 -9.08
CA LEU A 125 23.23 -18.61 -10.14
C LEU A 125 21.75 -18.43 -9.75
N ALA A 126 21.13 -19.44 -9.15
CA ALA A 126 19.72 -19.42 -8.72
C ALA A 126 19.44 -18.29 -7.72
N VAL A 127 20.28 -18.14 -6.70
CA VAL A 127 20.10 -17.16 -5.62
C VAL A 127 20.10 -15.70 -6.15
N PRO A 128 21.09 -15.23 -6.91
CA PRO A 128 21.05 -13.86 -7.43
C PRO A 128 19.92 -13.62 -8.43
N LEU A 129 19.57 -14.59 -9.26
CA LEU A 129 18.45 -14.47 -10.18
C LEU A 129 17.11 -14.42 -9.44
N LEU A 130 16.93 -15.22 -8.39
CA LEU A 130 15.74 -15.18 -7.56
C LEU A 130 15.62 -13.84 -6.82
N ALA A 131 16.74 -13.30 -6.32
CA ALA A 131 16.78 -11.97 -5.72
C ALA A 131 16.41 -10.87 -6.73
N LEU A 132 16.88 -10.99 -7.96
CA LEU A 132 16.51 -10.09 -9.05
C LEU A 132 15.02 -10.18 -9.40
N CYS A 133 14.42 -11.37 -9.36
CA CYS A 133 12.98 -11.55 -9.56
C CYS A 133 12.14 -11.02 -8.39
N LEU A 134 12.64 -11.14 -7.16
CA LEU A 134 11.98 -10.61 -5.97
C LEU A 134 12.01 -9.09 -5.90
N LYS A 135 13.13 -8.47 -6.31
CA LYS A 135 13.38 -7.02 -6.19
C LYS A 135 12.21 -6.14 -6.68
N PRO A 136 11.62 -6.33 -7.87
CA PRO A 136 10.55 -5.47 -8.35
C PRO A 136 9.20 -5.68 -7.64
N LEU A 137 9.10 -6.61 -6.70
CA LEU A 137 7.86 -6.87 -5.96
C LEU A 137 7.77 -6.05 -4.67
N PHE A 138 8.82 -5.33 -4.27
CA PHE A 138 8.81 -4.38 -3.17
C PHE A 138 9.56 -3.08 -3.56
N ALA A 139 9.35 -1.98 -2.85
CA ALA A 139 9.76 -0.64 -3.29
C ALA A 139 10.23 0.24 -2.12
N TRP A 140 11.29 -0.17 -1.40
CA TRP A 140 11.81 0.63 -0.28
C TRP A 140 12.49 1.91 -0.73
N THR A 141 13.38 1.83 -1.71
CA THR A 141 14.16 2.98 -2.17
C THR A 141 13.25 4.07 -2.75
N MET A 142 12.29 3.69 -3.58
CA MET A 142 11.30 4.62 -4.13
C MET A 142 10.46 5.29 -3.02
N LEU A 143 9.94 4.52 -2.07
CA LEU A 143 9.14 5.04 -0.95
C LEU A 143 9.95 6.03 -0.10
N ARG A 144 11.18 5.66 0.28
CA ARG A 144 12.10 6.51 1.03
C ARG A 144 12.36 7.85 0.31
N ASP A 145 12.68 7.77 -0.97
CA ASP A 145 13.11 8.93 -1.75
C ASP A 145 11.96 9.89 -2.00
N LEU A 146 10.76 9.37 -2.30
CA LEU A 146 9.57 10.20 -2.47
C LEU A 146 9.22 10.96 -1.18
N VAL A 147 9.26 10.30 -0.01
CA VAL A 147 9.00 10.98 1.27
C VAL A 147 10.09 12.00 1.61
N ALA A 148 11.37 11.70 1.35
CA ALA A 148 12.46 12.64 1.53
C ALA A 148 12.33 13.87 0.61
N GLN A 149 11.89 13.66 -0.63
CA GLN A 149 11.65 14.74 -1.60
C GLN A 149 10.49 15.66 -1.18
N VAL A 150 9.43 15.12 -0.54
CA VAL A 150 8.35 15.97 0.03
C VAL A 150 8.92 16.93 1.08
N GLU A 151 9.75 16.44 2.00
CA GLU A 151 10.34 17.31 3.04
C GLU A 151 11.32 18.32 2.43
N ALA A 152 12.13 17.91 1.46
CA ALA A 152 13.04 18.83 0.75
C ALA A 152 12.27 19.92 -0.02
N ALA A 153 11.14 19.57 -0.65
CA ALA A 153 10.28 20.49 -1.37
C ALA A 153 9.57 21.48 -0.42
N LEU A 154 9.16 21.03 0.78
CA LEU A 154 8.63 21.92 1.83
C LEU A 154 9.65 22.99 2.25
N GLY A 155 10.94 22.67 2.23
CA GLY A 155 12.00 23.66 2.46
C GLY A 155 12.08 24.77 1.40
N GLN A 156 11.51 24.54 0.21
CA GLN A 156 11.40 25.52 -0.88
C GLN A 156 10.07 26.30 -0.84
N GLY A 157 9.06 25.78 -0.12
CA GLY A 157 7.77 26.40 0.07
C GLY A 157 6.61 25.39 0.09
N LEU A 158 5.49 25.82 0.66
CA LEU A 158 4.32 24.96 0.84
C LEU A 158 3.77 24.41 -0.49
N GLN A 159 3.75 25.23 -1.54
CA GLN A 159 3.23 24.80 -2.83
C GLN A 159 4.09 23.69 -3.46
N ALA A 160 5.41 23.82 -3.41
CA ALA A 160 6.34 22.78 -3.86
C ALA A 160 6.15 21.47 -3.07
N GLY A 161 5.96 21.57 -1.74
CA GLY A 161 5.65 20.40 -0.90
C GLY A 161 4.34 19.72 -1.27
N ARG A 162 3.29 20.47 -1.58
CA ARG A 162 2.00 19.94 -2.04
C ARG A 162 2.13 19.22 -3.38
N GLU A 163 2.82 19.82 -4.35
CA GLU A 163 3.06 19.23 -5.66
C GLU A 163 3.82 17.89 -5.55
N GLN A 164 4.86 17.86 -4.72
CA GLN A 164 5.61 16.64 -4.48
C GLN A 164 4.77 15.56 -3.74
N LEU A 165 3.94 15.98 -2.76
CA LEU A 165 3.05 15.06 -2.05
C LEU A 165 1.99 14.46 -2.99
N ALA A 166 1.52 15.18 -4.00
CA ALA A 166 0.55 14.67 -4.99
C ALA A 166 1.03 13.42 -5.74
N HIS A 167 2.35 13.17 -5.81
CA HIS A 167 2.90 11.92 -6.35
C HIS A 167 2.82 10.73 -5.37
N LEU A 168 2.53 10.98 -4.09
CA LEU A 168 2.46 9.97 -3.04
C LEU A 168 1.03 9.60 -2.64
N VAL A 169 0.08 10.52 -2.81
CA VAL A 169 -1.29 10.36 -2.30
C VAL A 169 -2.32 10.61 -3.39
N SER A 170 -3.43 9.89 -3.36
CA SER A 170 -4.54 10.06 -4.32
C SER A 170 -5.59 11.09 -3.89
N ARG A 171 -5.36 11.82 -2.80
CA ARG A 171 -6.27 12.84 -2.26
C ARG A 171 -5.90 14.24 -2.74
N ASP A 172 -6.87 15.17 -2.67
CA ASP A 172 -6.60 16.59 -2.87
C ASP A 172 -5.62 17.10 -1.80
N VAL A 173 -4.52 17.68 -2.24
CA VAL A 173 -3.45 18.22 -1.40
C VAL A 173 -3.48 19.75 -1.28
N GLN A 174 -4.34 20.43 -2.06
CA GLN A 174 -4.36 21.89 -2.18
C GLN A 174 -4.80 22.59 -0.89
N GLN A 175 -5.55 21.89 -0.04
CA GLN A 175 -6.05 22.43 1.23
C GLN A 175 -5.12 22.15 2.42
N LEU A 176 -4.05 21.35 2.22
CA LEU A 176 -3.15 20.98 3.30
C LEU A 176 -2.19 22.11 3.61
N ASP A 177 -2.05 22.48 4.88
CA ASP A 177 -0.95 23.30 5.36
C ASP A 177 0.35 22.47 5.45
N GLU A 178 1.44 23.11 5.89
CA GLU A 178 2.75 22.45 5.99
C GLU A 178 2.74 21.24 6.94
N ALA A 179 2.00 21.33 8.04
CA ALA A 179 1.83 20.23 8.98
C ALA A 179 1.04 19.07 8.33
N GLY A 180 -0.05 19.36 7.62
CA GLY A 180 -0.87 18.39 6.92
C GLY A 180 -0.11 17.68 5.78
N VAL A 181 0.80 18.37 5.09
CA VAL A 181 1.70 17.76 4.09
C VAL A 181 2.63 16.76 4.76
N ARG A 182 3.26 17.12 5.91
CA ARG A 182 4.12 16.19 6.67
C ARG A 182 3.34 15.04 7.28
N GLU A 183 2.17 15.29 7.86
CA GLU A 183 1.28 14.23 8.37
C GLU A 183 1.03 13.20 7.27
N SER A 184 0.62 13.67 6.08
CA SER A 184 0.33 12.81 4.93
C SER A 184 1.53 12.02 4.44
N ALA A 185 2.71 12.62 4.38
CA ALA A 185 3.94 11.94 3.96
C ALA A 185 4.37 10.86 4.96
N ILE A 186 4.27 11.13 6.27
CA ILE A 186 4.62 10.18 7.33
C ILE A 186 3.61 9.03 7.41
N GLU A 187 2.30 9.31 7.23
CA GLU A 187 1.25 8.28 7.14
C GLU A 187 1.52 7.34 5.97
N THR A 188 1.74 7.92 4.78
CA THR A 188 2.03 7.15 3.56
C THR A 188 3.31 6.32 3.71
N LEU A 189 4.35 6.86 4.35
CA LEU A 189 5.56 6.10 4.67
C LEU A 189 5.23 4.90 5.57
N ALA A 190 4.46 5.09 6.63
CA ALA A 190 4.17 4.04 7.59
C ALA A 190 3.27 2.93 6.99
N GLU A 191 2.23 3.30 6.25
CA GLU A 191 1.32 2.39 5.57
C GLU A 191 2.05 1.59 4.48
N ASN A 192 2.74 2.27 3.57
CA ASN A 192 3.46 1.61 2.49
C ASN A 192 4.71 0.86 2.95
N LEU A 193 5.27 1.14 4.12
CA LEU A 193 6.28 0.28 4.73
C LEU A 193 5.74 -1.13 4.98
N SER A 194 4.46 -1.25 5.40
CA SER A 194 3.78 -2.54 5.48
C SER A 194 3.55 -3.11 4.08
N ASP A 195 2.84 -2.37 3.23
CA ASP A 195 2.25 -2.87 2.01
C ASP A 195 3.26 -3.08 0.88
N SER A 196 4.25 -2.21 0.79
CA SER A 196 5.22 -2.22 -0.31
C SER A 196 6.59 -2.76 0.08
N VAL A 197 6.83 -3.13 1.35
CA VAL A 197 8.13 -3.63 1.79
C VAL A 197 8.00 -4.89 2.64
N VAL A 198 7.37 -4.79 3.83
CA VAL A 198 7.35 -5.91 4.79
C VAL A 198 6.49 -7.06 4.28
N ALA A 199 5.33 -6.78 3.72
CA ALA A 199 4.41 -7.81 3.28
C ALA A 199 4.94 -8.65 2.10
N PRO A 200 5.49 -8.05 1.02
CA PRO A 200 6.12 -8.85 -0.05
C PRO A 200 7.26 -9.72 0.46
N LEU A 201 8.11 -9.20 1.35
CA LEU A 201 9.22 -9.96 1.94
C LEU A 201 8.73 -11.11 2.82
N LEU A 202 7.70 -10.87 3.64
CA LEU A 202 7.08 -11.90 4.47
C LEU A 202 6.41 -12.99 3.62
N CYS A 203 5.66 -12.61 2.60
CA CYS A 203 5.02 -13.56 1.68
C CYS A 203 6.07 -14.38 0.90
N PHE A 204 7.20 -13.76 0.53
CA PHE A 204 8.35 -14.48 -0.02
C PHE A 204 8.92 -15.47 0.99
N ALA A 205 9.10 -15.08 2.24
CA ALA A 205 9.66 -15.95 3.26
C ALA A 205 8.80 -17.18 3.53
N LEU A 206 7.47 -17.03 3.43
CA LEU A 206 6.52 -18.12 3.70
C LEU A 206 6.25 -19.00 2.48
N LEU A 207 6.15 -18.43 1.28
CA LEU A 207 5.63 -19.09 0.08
C LEU A 207 6.51 -18.91 -1.17
N GLY A 208 7.72 -18.35 -1.02
CA GLY A 208 8.62 -18.08 -2.13
C GLY A 208 8.15 -16.95 -3.05
N LEU A 209 8.70 -16.93 -4.25
CA LEU A 209 8.35 -15.94 -5.28
C LEU A 209 6.86 -15.94 -5.63
N PRO A 210 6.15 -17.08 -5.70
CA PRO A 210 4.69 -17.12 -5.89
C PRO A 210 3.92 -16.32 -4.83
N GLY A 211 4.32 -16.47 -3.56
CA GLY A 211 3.68 -15.74 -2.45
C GLY A 211 3.88 -14.22 -2.54
N ALA A 212 5.11 -13.78 -2.82
CA ALA A 212 5.39 -12.36 -3.01
C ALA A 212 4.64 -11.78 -4.23
N ALA A 213 4.56 -12.52 -5.34
CA ALA A 213 3.86 -12.11 -6.54
C ALA A 213 2.34 -12.03 -6.32
N LEU A 214 1.74 -13.03 -5.64
CA LEU A 214 0.32 -13.02 -5.25
C LEU A 214 -0.01 -11.81 -4.38
N TYR A 215 0.80 -11.57 -3.35
CA TYR A 215 0.59 -10.42 -2.46
C TYR A 215 0.68 -9.11 -3.25
N ARG A 216 1.71 -8.95 -4.09
CA ARG A 216 1.88 -7.72 -4.87
C ARG A 216 0.74 -7.50 -5.86
N PHE A 217 0.23 -8.57 -6.48
CA PHE A 217 -0.96 -8.50 -7.32
C PHE A 217 -2.20 -8.06 -6.53
N ALA A 218 -2.44 -8.66 -5.35
CA ALA A 218 -3.59 -8.34 -4.50
C ALA A 218 -3.56 -6.86 -4.05
N ASN A 219 -2.41 -6.40 -3.56
CA ASN A 219 -2.20 -5.02 -3.15
C ASN A 219 -2.37 -4.02 -4.31
N THR A 220 -1.88 -4.37 -5.52
CA THR A 220 -2.09 -3.54 -6.71
C THR A 220 -3.57 -3.51 -7.12
N ALA A 221 -4.27 -4.64 -6.99
CA ALA A 221 -5.69 -4.73 -7.29
C ALA A 221 -6.53 -3.90 -6.31
N ASP A 222 -6.20 -3.89 -5.01
CA ASP A 222 -6.84 -3.03 -4.04
C ASP A 222 -6.61 -1.55 -4.35
N ALA A 223 -5.37 -1.16 -4.61
CA ALA A 223 -5.02 0.22 -4.97
C ALA A 223 -5.77 0.73 -6.22
N MET A 224 -6.14 -0.15 -7.15
CA MET A 224 -6.86 0.21 -8.38
C MET A 224 -8.38 0.05 -8.27
N TRP A 225 -8.87 -0.92 -7.50
CA TRP A 225 -10.29 -1.31 -7.47
C TRP A 225 -10.93 -1.17 -6.09
N GLY A 226 -10.17 -1.07 -5.00
CA GLY A 226 -10.65 -1.15 -3.61
C GLY A 226 -11.50 0.05 -3.14
N TYR A 227 -11.89 0.94 -4.02
CA TYR A 227 -12.65 2.14 -3.69
C TYR A 227 -14.11 1.83 -3.31
N PRO A 228 -14.65 2.42 -2.22
CA PRO A 228 -16.02 2.18 -1.78
C PRO A 228 -17.08 2.90 -2.63
N GLY A 229 -16.70 3.61 -3.68
CA GLY A 229 -17.59 4.40 -4.53
C GLY A 229 -17.01 4.69 -5.90
N ALA A 230 -17.26 5.89 -6.42
CA ALA A 230 -16.75 6.34 -7.70
C ALA A 230 -15.28 6.74 -7.62
N HIS A 231 -14.47 6.23 -8.53
CA HIS A 231 -13.07 6.61 -8.71
C HIS A 231 -12.64 6.37 -10.16
N GLY A 232 -11.85 7.30 -10.74
CA GLY A 232 -11.36 7.17 -12.10
C GLY A 232 -12.47 7.01 -13.15
N GLY A 233 -13.63 7.66 -12.98
CA GLY A 233 -14.76 7.58 -13.89
C GLY A 233 -15.56 6.26 -13.82
N ARG A 234 -15.34 5.43 -12.81
CA ARG A 234 -16.01 4.13 -12.60
C ARG A 234 -16.49 3.95 -11.18
N HIS A 235 -17.50 3.10 -10.98
CA HIS A 235 -18.09 2.80 -9.66
C HIS A 235 -17.61 1.43 -9.16
N TRP A 236 -16.83 1.43 -8.06
CA TRP A 236 -16.09 0.26 -7.59
C TRP A 236 -16.75 -0.48 -6.42
N GLN A 237 -17.78 0.08 -5.80
CA GLN A 237 -18.37 -0.43 -4.56
C GLN A 237 -18.58 -1.96 -4.54
N TRP A 238 -19.02 -2.55 -5.64
CA TRP A 238 -19.27 -3.98 -5.76
C TRP A 238 -18.20 -4.69 -6.58
N ALA A 239 -17.74 -4.10 -7.67
CA ALA A 239 -16.73 -4.70 -8.53
C ALA A 239 -15.36 -4.84 -7.84
N GLY A 240 -14.96 -3.86 -7.03
CA GLY A 240 -13.69 -3.86 -6.30
C GLY A 240 -13.73 -4.51 -4.92
N LYS A 241 -14.92 -4.86 -4.41
CA LYS A 241 -15.08 -5.32 -3.03
C LYS A 241 -14.30 -6.60 -2.69
N TRP A 242 -14.11 -7.48 -3.65
CA TRP A 242 -13.30 -8.69 -3.46
C TRP A 242 -11.82 -8.32 -3.31
N ALA A 243 -11.29 -7.43 -4.18
CA ALA A 243 -9.90 -6.98 -4.13
C ALA A 243 -9.58 -6.36 -2.76
N ALA A 244 -10.43 -5.44 -2.27
CA ALA A 244 -10.27 -4.83 -0.96
C ALA A 244 -10.25 -5.86 0.18
N ARG A 245 -11.15 -6.83 0.17
CA ARG A 245 -11.19 -7.88 1.21
C ARG A 245 -10.00 -8.83 1.14
N ALA A 246 -9.55 -9.18 -0.06
CA ALA A 246 -8.40 -10.05 -0.25
C ALA A 246 -7.12 -9.38 0.28
N ASP A 247 -6.94 -8.08 -0.02
CA ASP A 247 -5.84 -7.29 0.52
C ASP A 247 -5.94 -7.18 2.05
N ASP A 248 -7.11 -6.89 2.60
CA ASP A 248 -7.33 -6.82 4.05
C ASP A 248 -6.89 -8.12 4.76
N VAL A 249 -7.19 -9.28 4.18
CA VAL A 249 -6.80 -10.59 4.75
C VAL A 249 -5.29 -10.81 4.62
N LEU A 250 -4.73 -10.58 3.45
CA LEU A 250 -3.30 -10.79 3.18
C LEU A 250 -2.42 -9.82 3.98
N ASN A 251 -2.90 -8.62 4.23
CA ASN A 251 -2.18 -7.58 4.97
C ASN A 251 -2.34 -7.67 6.49
N TRP A 252 -3.18 -8.58 6.98
CA TRP A 252 -3.45 -8.68 8.42
C TRP A 252 -2.19 -8.93 9.25
N LEU A 253 -1.39 -9.92 8.91
CA LEU A 253 -0.13 -10.25 9.59
C LEU A 253 0.98 -9.24 9.30
N PRO A 254 1.23 -8.85 8.03
CA PRO A 254 2.23 -7.84 7.69
C PRO A 254 2.08 -6.51 8.45
N ALA A 255 0.86 -5.97 8.54
CA ALA A 255 0.62 -4.71 9.22
C ALA A 255 0.99 -4.76 10.73
N ARG A 256 0.69 -5.86 11.39
CA ARG A 256 1.02 -6.08 12.81
C ARG A 256 2.52 -6.32 13.01
N LEU A 257 3.16 -7.07 12.11
CA LEU A 257 4.61 -7.24 12.11
C LEU A 257 5.31 -5.89 11.91
N THR A 258 4.88 -5.10 10.93
CA THR A 258 5.42 -3.76 10.67
C THR A 258 5.29 -2.85 11.89
N ALA A 259 4.11 -2.83 12.50
CA ALA A 259 3.88 -2.09 13.73
C ALA A 259 4.81 -2.57 14.86
N GLY A 260 4.98 -3.89 15.01
CA GLY A 260 5.91 -4.49 15.97
C GLY A 260 7.35 -4.04 15.76
N LEU A 261 7.83 -4.04 14.52
CA LEU A 261 9.17 -3.58 14.14
C LEU A 261 9.37 -2.09 14.44
N LEU A 262 8.39 -1.25 14.14
CA LEU A 262 8.42 0.18 14.45
C LEU A 262 8.41 0.44 15.97
N MET A 263 7.73 -0.42 16.73
CA MET A 263 7.60 -0.30 18.19
C MET A 263 8.78 -0.89 18.97
N LEU A 264 9.76 -1.52 18.34
CA LEU A 264 10.92 -2.06 19.04
C LEU A 264 11.64 -0.99 19.87
N GLY A 265 11.90 -1.31 21.15
CA GLY A 265 12.43 -0.38 22.13
C GLY A 265 11.44 0.69 22.60
N ALA A 266 10.15 0.56 22.32
CA ALA A 266 9.12 1.41 22.89
C ALA A 266 8.82 1.06 24.36
N ARG A 267 8.40 2.07 25.13
CA ARG A 267 7.89 1.85 26.50
C ARG A 267 6.59 1.02 26.45
N ARG A 268 6.34 0.22 27.46
CA ARG A 268 5.14 -0.63 27.58
C ARG A 268 3.82 0.15 27.40
N THR A 269 3.77 1.38 27.89
CA THR A 269 2.60 2.26 27.74
C THR A 269 2.23 2.55 26.30
N LEU A 270 3.21 2.72 25.41
CA LEU A 270 2.97 2.94 23.97
C LEU A 270 2.45 1.66 23.30
N TRP A 271 2.95 0.48 23.71
CA TRP A 271 2.43 -0.80 23.23
C TRP A 271 0.96 -1.00 23.63
N GLN A 272 0.60 -0.61 24.85
CA GLN A 272 -0.78 -0.69 25.35
C GLN A 272 -1.72 0.29 24.63
N ALA A 273 -1.22 1.45 24.19
CA ALA A 273 -2.01 2.44 23.46
C ALA A 273 -2.22 2.08 21.98
N LEU A 274 -1.34 1.27 21.38
CA LEU A 274 -1.34 1.00 19.94
C LEU A 274 -2.64 0.41 19.40
N PRO A 275 -3.28 -0.60 20.01
CA PRO A 275 -4.54 -1.15 19.50
C PRO A 275 -5.67 -0.11 19.40
N ALA A 276 -5.76 0.79 20.42
CA ALA A 276 -6.74 1.86 20.40
C ALA A 276 -6.48 2.86 19.26
N GLN A 277 -5.22 3.17 18.96
CA GLN A 277 -4.87 4.02 17.83
C GLN A 277 -5.18 3.33 16.50
N ALA A 278 -4.83 2.07 16.36
CA ALA A 278 -5.09 1.30 15.13
C ALA A 278 -6.59 1.23 14.80
N ALA A 279 -7.45 1.16 15.80
CA ALA A 279 -8.89 1.09 15.65
C ALA A 279 -9.54 2.41 15.17
N LEU A 280 -8.82 3.53 15.16
CA LEU A 280 -9.34 4.82 14.71
C LEU A 280 -9.43 4.92 13.18
N THR A 281 -8.71 4.08 12.43
CA THR A 281 -8.72 4.11 10.97
C THR A 281 -9.79 3.19 10.39
N PRO A 282 -10.37 3.53 9.22
CA PRO A 282 -11.33 2.66 8.55
C PRO A 282 -10.75 1.31 8.10
N SER A 283 -9.46 1.27 7.77
CA SER A 283 -8.76 0.03 7.39
C SER A 283 -8.45 -0.81 8.63
N PRO A 284 -8.68 -2.13 8.60
CA PRO A 284 -8.30 -3.03 9.70
C PRO A 284 -6.78 -3.19 9.85
N ASN A 285 -6.00 -2.71 8.89
CA ASN A 285 -4.56 -2.91 8.77
C ASN A 285 -3.75 -1.62 8.85
N GLY A 286 -4.04 -0.62 8.02
CA GLY A 286 -3.23 0.62 7.89
C GLY A 286 -3.04 1.36 9.22
N GLY A 287 -4.02 1.30 10.11
CA GLY A 287 -3.93 1.93 11.44
C GLY A 287 -2.83 1.38 12.34
N TRP A 288 -2.39 0.13 12.15
CA TRP A 288 -1.31 -0.47 12.93
C TRP A 288 0.04 0.20 12.69
N PRO A 289 0.59 0.24 11.46
CA PRO A 289 1.87 0.91 11.19
C PRO A 289 1.78 2.42 11.36
N MET A 290 0.68 3.07 10.96
CA MET A 290 0.49 4.52 11.13
C MET A 290 0.41 4.90 12.61
N GLY A 291 -0.38 4.18 13.43
CA GLY A 291 -0.48 4.39 14.88
C GLY A 291 0.84 4.15 15.59
N ALA A 292 1.59 3.09 15.22
CA ALA A 292 2.92 2.84 15.73
C ALA A 292 3.88 3.99 15.42
N MET A 293 3.86 4.52 14.19
CA MET A 293 4.68 5.65 13.79
C MET A 293 4.32 6.92 14.57
N ALA A 294 3.02 7.26 14.68
CA ALA A 294 2.54 8.41 15.44
C ALA A 294 2.99 8.37 16.91
N LEU A 295 2.80 7.24 17.58
CA LEU A 295 3.21 7.02 18.97
C LEU A 295 4.73 7.10 19.15
N ARG A 296 5.49 6.53 18.22
CA ARG A 296 6.96 6.50 18.29
C ARG A 296 7.62 7.83 18.02
N LEU A 297 6.99 8.67 17.23
CA LEU A 297 7.44 10.04 16.97
C LEU A 297 6.92 11.02 18.02
N GLY A 298 5.85 10.68 18.75
CA GLY A 298 5.18 11.58 19.69
C GLY A 298 4.46 12.73 18.98
N VAL A 299 3.92 12.48 17.79
CA VAL A 299 3.20 13.47 16.98
C VAL A 299 1.79 13.00 16.65
N SER A 300 0.90 13.93 16.34
CA SER A 300 -0.39 13.62 15.75
C SER A 300 -0.21 13.33 14.25
N LEU A 301 -0.93 12.32 13.74
CA LEU A 301 -1.08 12.06 12.32
C LEU A 301 -2.56 11.97 12.00
N GLY A 302 -3.01 12.46 10.85
CA GLY A 302 -4.44 12.42 10.57
C GLY A 302 -4.82 12.70 9.12
N LYS A 303 -5.98 12.14 8.76
CA LYS A 303 -6.68 12.45 7.52
C LYS A 303 -7.87 13.34 7.86
N PRO A 304 -7.89 14.61 7.42
CA PRO A 304 -8.94 15.55 7.74
C PRO A 304 -10.34 14.96 7.51
N GLY A 305 -11.23 15.09 8.51
CA GLY A 305 -12.60 14.57 8.44
C GLY A 305 -12.76 13.05 8.53
N VAL A 306 -11.67 12.27 8.64
CA VAL A 306 -11.74 10.79 8.69
C VAL A 306 -11.23 10.25 10.00
N TYR A 307 -9.99 10.53 10.38
CA TYR A 307 -9.40 10.07 11.64
C TYR A 307 -8.24 10.97 12.09
N ARG A 308 -7.86 10.85 13.38
CA ARG A 308 -6.66 11.46 13.94
C ARG A 308 -6.00 10.51 14.94
N LEU A 309 -4.79 10.06 14.63
CA LEU A 309 -3.96 9.20 15.46
C LEU A 309 -3.14 10.05 16.42
N ASN A 310 -3.00 9.58 17.68
CA ASN A 310 -2.27 10.27 18.75
C ASN A 310 -2.69 11.77 18.86
N GLY A 311 -3.98 12.03 18.80
CA GLY A 311 -4.57 13.36 18.55
C GLY A 311 -4.24 14.44 19.58
N GLN A 312 -3.73 14.09 20.76
CA GLN A 312 -3.29 15.05 21.80
C GLN A 312 -1.83 15.48 21.62
N ALA A 313 -1.08 14.83 20.74
CA ALA A 313 0.30 15.16 20.46
C ALA A 313 0.41 16.34 19.48
N PRO A 314 1.55 17.06 19.46
CA PRO A 314 1.77 18.14 18.51
C PRO A 314 1.81 17.65 17.06
N ALA A 315 1.59 18.56 16.12
CA ALA A 315 1.77 18.31 14.70
C ALA A 315 3.25 18.02 14.35
N PRO A 316 3.53 17.25 13.30
CA PRO A 316 4.90 16.92 12.92
C PRO A 316 5.67 18.12 12.37
N GLN A 317 6.95 18.18 12.69
CA GLN A 317 7.94 19.11 12.15
C GLN A 317 8.92 18.37 11.23
N ALA A 318 9.77 19.09 10.50
CA ALA A 318 10.79 18.53 9.60
C ALA A 318 11.65 17.43 10.24
N SER A 319 12.06 17.60 11.49
CA SER A 319 12.84 16.62 12.24
C SER A 319 12.12 15.27 12.38
N HIS A 320 10.77 15.28 12.45
CA HIS A 320 9.95 14.08 12.59
C HIS A 320 9.88 13.28 11.29
N THR A 321 9.85 13.92 10.12
CA THR A 321 9.96 13.24 8.82
C THR A 321 11.27 12.47 8.72
N TRP A 322 12.39 13.08 9.07
CA TRP A 322 13.69 12.41 9.07
C TRP A 322 13.79 11.29 10.12
N GLN A 323 13.15 11.46 11.27
CA GLN A 323 13.04 10.40 12.27
C GLN A 323 12.19 9.23 11.76
N ALA A 324 11.07 9.49 11.09
CA ALA A 324 10.21 8.48 10.47
C ALA A 324 11.00 7.65 9.45
N LEU A 325 11.74 8.31 8.55
CA LEU A 325 12.60 7.65 7.55
C LEU A 325 13.67 6.77 8.20
N ARG A 326 14.32 7.24 9.27
CA ARG A 326 15.31 6.42 10.01
C ARG A 326 14.68 5.19 10.67
N ARG A 327 13.46 5.34 11.24
CA ARG A 327 12.74 4.21 11.85
C ARG A 327 12.28 3.21 10.80
N ALA A 328 11.71 3.70 9.70
CA ALA A 328 11.29 2.87 8.58
C ALA A 328 12.49 2.07 8.02
N ARG A 329 13.63 2.71 7.79
CA ARG A 329 14.86 2.03 7.34
C ARG A 329 15.29 0.91 8.29
N ARG A 330 15.28 1.17 9.61
CA ARG A 330 15.61 0.12 10.60
C ARG A 330 14.61 -1.04 10.56
N ALA A 331 13.32 -0.73 10.48
CA ALA A 331 12.28 -1.75 10.37
C ALA A 331 12.42 -2.60 9.10
N THR A 332 12.79 -1.99 7.96
CA THR A 332 13.05 -2.70 6.70
C THR A 332 14.22 -3.68 6.83
N TRP A 333 15.36 -3.24 7.40
CA TRP A 333 16.51 -4.13 7.62
C TRP A 333 16.16 -5.29 8.55
N LEU A 334 15.44 -5.03 9.62
CA LEU A 334 14.99 -6.06 10.55
C LEU A 334 14.00 -7.02 9.89
N ALA A 335 13.07 -6.52 9.07
CA ALA A 335 12.15 -7.37 8.31
C ALA A 335 12.92 -8.28 7.33
N ALA A 336 13.87 -7.73 6.57
CA ALA A 336 14.69 -8.52 5.65
C ALA A 336 15.51 -9.60 6.38
N ALA A 337 16.09 -9.28 7.53
CA ALA A 337 16.84 -10.24 8.36
C ALA A 337 15.92 -11.31 8.96
N LEU A 338 14.72 -10.96 9.45
CA LEU A 338 13.73 -11.91 9.96
C LEU A 338 13.24 -12.84 8.85
N CYS A 339 12.98 -12.31 7.65
CA CYS A 339 12.58 -13.10 6.50
C CYS A 339 13.69 -14.05 6.05
N ALA A 340 14.95 -13.59 6.05
CA ALA A 340 16.11 -14.45 5.79
C ALA A 340 16.20 -15.58 6.82
N GLY A 341 16.04 -15.29 8.11
CA GLY A 341 16.01 -16.31 9.16
C GLY A 341 14.84 -17.30 8.98
N ALA A 342 13.66 -16.83 8.61
CA ALA A 342 12.51 -17.68 8.35
C ALA A 342 12.74 -18.63 7.16
N VAL A 343 13.32 -18.15 6.06
CA VAL A 343 13.70 -18.97 4.91
C VAL A 343 14.73 -20.05 5.30
N ALA A 344 15.70 -19.69 6.16
CA ALA A 344 16.70 -20.66 6.64
C ALA A 344 16.07 -21.79 7.47
N LEU A 345 14.97 -21.49 8.21
CA LEU A 345 14.29 -22.46 9.07
C LEU A 345 13.28 -23.33 8.31
N VAL A 346 12.55 -22.74 7.36
CA VAL A 346 11.52 -23.45 6.57
C VAL A 346 12.16 -24.33 5.50
N GLY A 347 13.35 -23.97 5.04
CA GLY A 347 14.03 -24.63 3.92
C GLY A 347 13.61 -24.06 2.55
N PRO A 348 14.25 -24.51 1.47
CA PRO A 348 13.89 -24.09 0.12
C PRO A 348 12.50 -24.63 -0.22
N TRP A 349 11.68 -23.78 -0.80
CA TRP A 349 10.38 -24.18 -1.36
C TRP A 349 10.61 -25.18 -2.51
N GLY A 350 10.21 -26.44 -2.31
CA GLY A 350 10.34 -27.56 -3.26
C GLY A 350 9.49 -27.38 -4.51
#